data_2fefa59996f8599edeb25e417b734359
#
_entry.id   2fefa59996f8599edeb25e417b734359
#
_cell.length_a   1.000
_cell.length_b   1.000
_cell.length_c   1.000
_cell.angle_alpha   90.00
_cell.angle_beta   90.00
_cell.angle_gamma   90.00
#
_symmetry.space_group_name_H-M   'P 1'
#
loop_
_entity.id
_entity.type
_entity.pdbx_description
1 polymer ?
#
loop_
_entity_poly.entity_id
_entity_poly.type
_entity_poly.pdbx_seq_one_letter_code
_entity_poly.pdbx_strand_id
1 'polypeptide(L)' 'MNYFSPDELQSLISIIRDQHGLRLNRQQFTDTTFDLFEDISGLEGIPPEQAMEIINTLWSVYCEYKP' A
#
# COMPACT_ATOMS: atom_id res chain seq x y z
N MET A 1 -5.92 15.51 3.32
CA MET A 1 -6.77 14.95 2.27
C MET A 1 -6.36 13.51 2.00
N ASN A 2 -7.32 12.61 2.03
CA ASN A 2 -7.03 11.20 1.75
C ASN A 2 -7.15 10.94 0.25
N TYR A 3 -6.13 10.29 -0.31
CA TYR A 3 -6.16 9.90 -1.72
C TYR A 3 -7.06 8.70 -1.97
N PHE A 4 -7.33 7.93 -0.92
CA PHE A 4 -8.07 6.68 -1.05
C PHE A 4 -9.20 6.59 -0.05
N SER A 5 -10.32 6.03 -0.50
CA SER A 5 -11.37 5.60 0.42
C SER A 5 -10.94 4.30 1.11
N PRO A 6 -11.63 3.90 2.21
CA PRO A 6 -11.33 2.61 2.85
C PRO A 6 -11.44 1.42 1.89
N ASP A 7 -12.40 1.44 0.98
CA ASP A 7 -12.56 0.37 0.00
C ASP A 7 -11.35 0.28 -0.94
N GLU A 8 -10.83 1.43 -1.34
CA GLU A 8 -9.64 1.45 -2.20
C GLU A 8 -8.41 0.93 -1.48
N LEU A 9 -8.25 1.27 -0.20
CA LEU A 9 -7.16 0.74 0.63
C LEU A 9 -7.25 -0.79 0.73
N GLN A 10 -8.46 -1.31 0.94
CA GLN A 10 -8.68 -2.75 1.00
C GLN A 10 -8.33 -3.43 -0.33
N SER A 11 -8.67 -2.80 -1.43
CA SER A 11 -8.34 -3.32 -2.76
C SER A 11 -6.82 -3.40 -2.96
N LEU A 12 -6.10 -2.37 -2.56
CA LEU A 12 -4.64 -2.35 -2.66
C LEU A 12 -4.02 -3.46 -1.80
N ILE A 13 -4.51 -3.63 -0.59
CA ILE A 13 -4.04 -4.69 0.30
C ILE A 13 -4.31 -6.07 -0.32
N SER A 14 -5.48 -6.26 -0.93
CA SER A 14 -5.82 -7.52 -1.59
C SER A 14 -4.84 -7.84 -2.71
N ILE A 15 -4.48 -6.84 -3.51
CA ILE A 15 -3.50 -7.01 -4.59
C ILE A 15 -2.15 -7.44 -4.02
N ILE A 16 -1.69 -6.77 -2.98
CA ILE A 16 -0.42 -7.08 -2.35
C ILE A 16 -0.43 -8.49 -1.77
N ARG A 17 -1.50 -8.88 -1.10
CA ARG A 17 -1.64 -10.22 -0.55
C ARG A 17 -1.62 -11.29 -1.64
N ASP A 18 -2.32 -11.04 -2.74
CA ASP A 18 -2.40 -12.00 -3.84
C ASP A 18 -1.05 -12.22 -4.50
N GLN A 19 -0.25 -11.17 -4.61
CA GLN A 19 1.04 -11.24 -5.29
C GLN A 19 2.17 -11.68 -4.36
N HIS A 20 2.14 -11.28 -3.11
CA HIS A 20 3.26 -11.46 -2.18
C HIS A 20 2.91 -12.21 -0.90
N GLY A 21 1.63 -12.45 -0.64
CA GLY A 21 1.19 -13.07 0.61
C GLY A 21 1.32 -12.12 1.79
N LEU A 22 1.36 -12.68 2.99
CA LEU A 22 1.43 -11.90 4.24
C LEU A 22 2.82 -11.97 4.88
N ARG A 23 3.86 -12.17 4.07
CA ARG A 23 5.23 -12.40 4.57
C ARG A 23 6.16 -11.22 4.39
N LEU A 24 5.69 -10.11 3.88
CA LEU A 24 6.53 -8.95 3.65
C LEU A 24 6.88 -8.29 4.99
N ASN A 25 8.16 -7.93 5.15
CA ASN A 25 8.54 -7.07 6.26
C ASN A 25 8.24 -5.62 5.88
N ARG A 26 8.49 -4.68 6.80
CA ARG A 26 8.18 -3.27 6.58
C ARG A 26 8.85 -2.71 5.34
N GLN A 27 10.13 -2.99 5.15
CA GLN A 27 10.87 -2.47 4.02
C GLN A 27 10.38 -3.06 2.70
N GLN A 28 10.18 -4.37 2.67
CA GLN A 28 9.65 -5.04 1.48
C GLN A 28 8.28 -4.51 1.13
N PHE A 29 7.42 -4.33 2.13
CA PHE A 29 6.09 -3.80 1.93
C PHE A 29 6.14 -2.39 1.35
N THR A 30 7.02 -1.54 1.88
CA THR A 30 7.19 -0.17 1.40
C THR A 30 7.62 -0.15 -0.07
N ASP A 31 8.63 -0.94 -0.41
CA ASP A 31 9.14 -1.00 -1.78
C ASP A 31 8.06 -1.52 -2.73
N THR A 32 7.35 -2.56 -2.34
CA THR A 32 6.28 -3.14 -3.14
C THR A 32 5.17 -2.12 -3.38
N THR A 33 4.82 -1.38 -2.34
CA THR A 33 3.74 -0.41 -2.43
C THR A 33 4.13 0.78 -3.30
N PHE A 34 5.38 1.24 -3.22
CA PHE A 34 5.87 2.29 -4.12
C PHE A 34 5.80 1.85 -5.59
N ASP A 35 6.22 0.62 -5.88
CA ASP A 35 6.13 0.07 -7.22
C ASP A 35 4.68 0.02 -7.70
N LEU A 36 3.78 -0.39 -6.83
CA LEU A 36 2.36 -0.43 -7.14
C LEU A 36 1.81 0.96 -7.46
N PHE A 37 2.23 1.97 -6.71
CA PHE A 37 1.79 3.34 -6.95
C PHE A 37 2.23 3.85 -8.33
N GLU A 38 3.40 3.45 -8.80
CA GLU A 38 3.87 3.84 -10.12
C GLU A 38 3.01 3.26 -11.24
N ASP A 39 2.42 2.10 -10.99
CA ASP A 39 1.56 1.43 -11.97
C ASP A 39 0.14 1.97 -11.99
N ILE A 40 -0.28 2.66 -10.93
CA ILE A 40 -1.65 3.18 -10.84
C ILE A 40 -1.72 4.56 -11.47
N SER A 41 -2.60 4.71 -12.44
CA SER A 41 -2.87 5.99 -13.11
C SER A 41 -3.31 7.03 -12.08
N GLY A 42 -2.64 8.18 -12.10
CA GLY A 42 -2.94 9.27 -11.20
C GLY A 42 -2.10 9.29 -9.93
N LEU A 43 -1.34 8.23 -9.67
CA LEU A 43 -0.50 8.16 -8.46
C LEU A 43 0.99 8.30 -8.75
N GLU A 44 1.40 8.30 -10.00
CA GLU A 44 2.80 8.36 -10.37
C GLU A 44 3.45 9.71 -9.99
N GLY A 45 2.65 10.74 -9.77
CA GLY A 45 3.13 12.06 -9.37
C GLY A 45 2.91 12.37 -7.89
N ILE A 46 2.51 11.39 -7.09
CA ILE A 46 2.24 11.63 -5.68
C ILE A 46 3.53 12.02 -4.92
N PRO A 47 3.48 13.07 -4.08
CA PRO A 47 4.67 13.44 -3.30
C PRO A 47 5.09 12.32 -2.36
N PRO A 48 6.40 12.13 -2.12
CA PRO A 48 6.87 11.08 -1.21
C PRO A 48 6.26 11.13 0.18
N GLU A 49 6.01 12.32 0.72
CA GLU A 49 5.40 12.47 2.03
C GLU A 49 3.99 11.88 2.07
N GLN A 50 3.21 12.15 1.04
CA GLN A 50 1.86 11.60 0.92
C GLN A 50 1.90 10.09 0.72
N ALA A 51 2.82 9.63 -0.11
CA ALA A 51 2.98 8.20 -0.35
C ALA A 51 3.30 7.47 0.94
N MET A 52 4.18 8.03 1.78
CA MET A 52 4.54 7.41 3.05
C MET A 52 3.35 7.37 4.03
N GLU A 53 2.52 8.40 4.05
CA GLU A 53 1.31 8.39 4.88
C GLU A 53 0.37 7.26 4.47
N ILE A 54 0.18 7.11 3.17
CA ILE A 54 -0.68 6.05 2.64
C ILE A 54 -0.08 4.68 2.96
N ILE A 55 1.23 4.53 2.79
CA ILE A 55 1.93 3.28 3.08
C ILE A 55 1.81 2.93 4.56
N ASN A 56 1.94 3.91 5.45
CA ASN A 56 1.79 3.68 6.89
C ASN A 56 0.39 3.14 7.21
N THR A 57 -0.63 3.72 6.60
CA THR A 57 -2.01 3.26 6.77
C THR A 57 -2.18 1.85 6.23
N LEU A 58 -1.66 1.60 5.03
CA LEU A 58 -1.74 0.27 4.42
C LEU A 58 -0.99 -0.77 5.25
N TRP A 59 0.16 -0.41 5.80
CA TRP A 59 0.93 -1.31 6.65
C TRP A 59 0.14 -1.72 7.89
N SER A 60 -0.56 -0.78 8.51
CA SER A 60 -1.40 -1.09 9.66
C SER A 60 -2.49 -2.09 9.29
N VAL A 61 -3.14 -1.90 8.15
CA VAL A 61 -4.17 -2.83 7.68
C VAL A 61 -3.56 -4.18 7.34
N TYR A 62 -2.42 -4.17 6.67
CA TYR A 62 -1.71 -5.40 6.29
C TYR A 62 -1.36 -6.24 7.52
N CYS A 63 -0.89 -5.58 8.57
CA CYS A 63 -0.53 -6.26 9.81
C CYS A 63 -1.73 -6.91 10.50
N GLU A 64 -2.92 -6.36 10.31
CA GLU A 64 -4.15 -6.96 10.88
C GLU A 64 -4.46 -8.32 10.26
N TYR A 65 -4.01 -8.57 9.02
CA TYR A 65 -4.21 -9.85 8.36
C TYR A 65 -3.14 -10.87 8.70
N LYS A 66 -2.04 -10.45 9.29
CA LYS A 66 -0.96 -11.38 9.65
C LYS A 66 -1.38 -12.24 10.83
N PRO A 67 -1.01 -13.53 10.80
CA PRO A 67 -1.29 -14.41 11.93
C PRO A 67 -0.50 -14.03 13.18
#